data_8515dea4c289b74e66ed92a5677339a8
#
_entry.id   8515dea4c289b74e66ed92a5677339a8
#
_cell.length_a   1.000
_cell.length_b   1.000
_cell.length_c   1.000
_cell.angle_alpha   90.00
_cell.angle_beta   90.00
_cell.angle_gamma   90.00
#
_symmetry.space_group_name_H-M   'P 1'
#
loop_
_entity.id
_entity.type
_entity.pdbx_description
1 polymer ?
#
loop_
_entity_poly.entity_id
_entity_poly.type
_entity_poly.pdbx_seq_one_letter_code
_entity_poly.pdbx_strand_id
1 'polypeptide(L)'
;QNKDIGIAYFDLNGLKKINDLQGHLEGDAVLKKTAYLINECFPRKAYRFGGDEFVVLSVDVKEASFIKQVEQSKKYLEQNGISCSVGVSWCYNINDVDELIKEADTKMYENKANFYENEMVGIEN
;
A
#
# COMPACT_ATOMS: atom_id res chain seq x y z
N GLN A 1 4.41 27.32 -0.39
CA GLN A 1 4.89 26.88 -1.69
C GLN A 1 4.31 25.56 -2.10
N ASN A 2 3.90 25.46 -3.35
CA ASN A 2 3.41 24.21 -3.89
C ASN A 2 4.58 23.29 -4.20
N LYS A 3 4.40 22.02 -3.90
CA LYS A 3 5.43 20.99 -4.13
C LYS A 3 4.83 19.79 -4.84
N ASP A 4 5.69 19.06 -5.51
CA ASP A 4 5.31 17.78 -6.10
C ASP A 4 5.09 16.77 -4.99
N ILE A 5 4.01 16.01 -5.07
CA ILE A 5 3.65 15.04 -4.04
C ILE A 5 3.34 13.69 -4.67
N GLY A 6 3.90 12.64 -4.09
CA GLY A 6 3.56 11.25 -4.40
C GLY A 6 2.82 10.63 -3.23
N ILE A 7 1.78 9.88 -3.55
CA ILE A 7 0.99 9.11 -2.58
C ILE A 7 1.05 7.65 -3.00
N ALA A 8 1.32 6.77 -2.04
CA ALA A 8 1.16 5.34 -2.22
C ALA A 8 0.19 4.83 -1.17
N TYR A 9 -0.86 4.17 -1.61
CA TYR A 9 -1.90 3.62 -0.75
C TYR A 9 -1.75 2.10 -0.73
N PHE A 10 -1.46 1.55 0.44
CA PHE A 10 -1.22 0.11 0.64
C PHE A 10 -2.37 -0.49 1.43
N ASP A 11 -2.87 -1.63 0.99
CA ASP A 11 -3.88 -2.39 1.74
C ASP A 11 -3.44 -3.84 1.80
N LEU A 12 -3.37 -4.39 3.02
CA LEU A 12 -2.94 -5.77 3.24
C LEU A 12 -3.96 -6.75 2.66
N ASN A 13 -3.50 -7.66 1.81
CA ASN A 13 -4.36 -8.69 1.22
C ASN A 13 -4.56 -9.87 2.18
N GLY A 14 -5.80 -10.34 2.25
CA GLY A 14 -6.12 -11.58 2.95
C GLY A 14 -6.08 -11.52 4.48
N LEU A 15 -6.14 -10.33 5.08
CA LEU A 15 -6.12 -10.20 6.55
C LEU A 15 -7.28 -10.97 7.20
N LYS A 16 -8.47 -10.91 6.63
CA LYS A 16 -9.62 -11.65 7.15
C LYS A 16 -9.34 -13.14 7.20
N LYS A 17 -8.76 -13.67 6.14
CA LYS A 17 -8.40 -15.09 6.05
C LYS A 17 -7.35 -15.46 7.12
N ILE A 18 -6.36 -14.60 7.33
CA ILE A 18 -5.35 -14.81 8.37
C ILE A 18 -6.02 -14.85 9.75
N ASN A 19 -6.89 -13.88 10.03
CA ASN A 19 -7.61 -13.82 11.30
C ASN A 19 -8.49 -15.06 11.51
N ASP A 20 -9.20 -15.49 10.47
CA ASP A 20 -10.10 -16.64 10.54
C ASP A 20 -9.35 -17.95 10.74
N LEU A 21 -8.20 -18.13 10.10
CA LEU A 21 -7.44 -19.38 10.13
C LEU A 21 -6.42 -19.43 11.27
N GLN A 22 -5.83 -18.29 11.63
CA GLN A 22 -4.71 -18.24 12.57
C GLN A 22 -4.97 -17.38 13.80
N GLY A 23 -6.12 -16.68 13.84
CA GLY A 23 -6.53 -15.85 14.97
C GLY A 23 -6.07 -14.41 14.85
N HIS A 24 -6.70 -13.54 15.66
CA HIS A 24 -6.44 -12.10 15.64
C HIS A 24 -5.04 -11.72 16.10
N LEU A 25 -4.42 -12.52 16.97
CA LEU A 25 -3.04 -12.26 17.40
C LEU A 25 -2.07 -12.39 16.22
N GLU A 26 -2.26 -13.37 15.37
CA GLU A 26 -1.46 -13.54 14.17
C GLU A 26 -1.72 -12.42 13.16
N GLY A 27 -2.99 -12.04 12.98
CA GLY A 27 -3.35 -10.89 12.14
C GLY A 27 -2.68 -9.60 12.61
N ASP A 28 -2.67 -9.36 13.92
CA ASP A 28 -2.01 -8.20 14.51
C ASP A 28 -0.50 -8.24 14.28
N ALA A 29 0.10 -9.43 14.40
CA ALA A 29 1.54 -9.60 14.14
C ALA A 29 1.88 -9.26 12.69
N VAL A 30 1.04 -9.71 11.74
CA VAL A 30 1.22 -9.41 10.31
C VAL A 30 1.07 -7.91 10.05
N LEU A 31 0.11 -7.25 10.69
CA LEU A 31 -0.08 -5.81 10.57
C LEU A 31 1.13 -5.03 11.08
N LYS A 32 1.66 -5.41 12.23
CA LYS A 32 2.86 -4.77 12.80
C LYS A 32 4.07 -4.97 11.89
N LYS A 33 4.24 -6.15 11.36
CA LYS A 33 5.32 -6.45 10.41
C LYS A 33 5.19 -5.60 9.16
N THR A 34 3.97 -5.49 8.62
CA THR A 34 3.69 -4.67 7.43
C THR A 34 4.07 -3.20 7.68
N ALA A 35 3.62 -2.65 8.79
CA ALA A 35 3.94 -1.27 9.17
C ALA A 35 5.44 -1.06 9.27
N TYR A 36 6.15 -1.98 9.91
CA TYR A 36 7.60 -1.91 10.07
C TYR A 36 8.31 -1.91 8.72
N LEU A 37 7.92 -2.83 7.82
CA LEU A 37 8.56 -2.95 6.50
C LEU A 37 8.30 -1.72 5.62
N ILE A 38 7.07 -1.20 5.64
CA ILE A 38 6.75 0.02 4.88
C ILE A 38 7.56 1.19 5.41
N ASN A 39 7.68 1.32 6.74
CA ASN A 39 8.46 2.39 7.35
C ASN A 39 9.95 2.28 7.02
N GLU A 40 10.48 1.08 6.87
CA GLU A 40 11.86 0.91 6.41
C GLU A 40 12.07 1.47 5.01
N CYS A 41 11.09 1.29 4.12
CA CYS A 41 11.17 1.78 2.74
C CYS A 41 10.93 3.29 2.65
N PHE A 42 10.09 3.82 3.52
CA PHE A 42 9.67 5.24 3.51
C PHE A 42 9.76 5.81 4.93
N PRO A 43 10.97 6.02 5.46
CA PRO A 43 11.13 6.47 6.85
C PRO A 43 10.37 7.76 7.15
N ARG A 44 9.50 7.73 8.16
CA ARG A 44 8.73 8.88 8.64
C ARG A 44 7.75 9.45 7.62
N LYS A 45 7.40 8.68 6.58
CA LYS A 45 6.46 9.11 5.54
C LYS A 45 5.20 8.24 5.49
N ALA A 46 5.14 7.19 6.31
CA ALA A 46 4.03 6.24 6.29
C ALA A 46 3.07 6.52 7.44
N TYR A 47 1.78 6.45 7.15
CA TYR A 47 0.69 6.67 8.11
C TYR A 47 -0.29 5.52 8.02
N ARG A 48 -0.79 5.06 9.15
CA ARG A 48 -1.84 4.05 9.18
C ARG A 48 -3.20 4.74 9.12
N PHE A 49 -4.00 4.45 8.07
CA PHE A 49 -5.30 5.09 7.85
C PHE A 49 -6.46 4.26 8.38
N GLY A 50 -6.41 2.95 8.23
CA GLY A 50 -7.46 2.06 8.67
C GLY A 50 -6.87 0.83 9.35
N GLY A 51 -7.68 -0.20 9.56
CA GLY A 51 -7.23 -1.43 10.19
C GLY A 51 -6.07 -2.07 9.45
N ASP A 52 -6.18 -2.16 8.14
CA ASP A 52 -5.21 -2.82 7.27
C ASP A 52 -4.68 -1.90 6.16
N GLU A 53 -4.84 -0.60 6.31
CA GLU A 53 -4.49 0.40 5.29
C GLU A 53 -3.36 1.31 5.75
N PHE A 54 -2.38 1.51 4.86
CA PHE A 54 -1.22 2.37 5.11
C PHE A 54 -1.06 3.33 3.93
N VAL A 55 -0.78 4.59 4.24
CA VAL A 55 -0.58 5.62 3.22
C VAL A 55 0.81 6.21 3.38
N VAL A 56 1.54 6.27 2.27
CA VAL A 56 2.83 6.93 2.19
C VAL A 56 2.64 8.26 1.48
N LEU A 57 3.15 9.32 2.08
CA LEU A 57 3.16 10.65 1.49
C LEU A 57 4.60 11.11 1.34
N SER A 58 5.01 11.36 0.10
CA SER A 58 6.36 11.82 -0.21
C SER A 58 6.29 13.18 -0.89
N VAL A 59 6.99 14.14 -0.31
CA VAL A 59 6.99 15.53 -0.79
C VAL A 59 8.28 15.77 -1.56
N ASP A 60 8.17 16.60 -2.63
CA ASP A 60 9.33 17.03 -3.39
C ASP A 60 10.05 15.87 -4.07
N VAL A 61 9.27 14.96 -4.65
CA VAL A 61 9.76 13.75 -5.31
C VAL A 61 9.30 13.73 -6.76
N LYS A 62 10.18 13.33 -7.67
CA LYS A 62 9.83 13.17 -9.08
C LYS A 62 9.00 11.92 -9.29
N GLU A 63 8.06 11.98 -10.23
CA GLU A 63 7.13 10.88 -10.49
C GLU A 63 7.82 9.55 -10.74
N ALA A 64 8.77 9.51 -11.67
CA ALA A 64 9.46 8.27 -12.03
C ALA A 64 10.23 7.67 -10.84
N SER A 65 10.87 8.53 -10.04
CA SER A 65 11.59 8.10 -8.84
C SER A 65 10.65 7.53 -7.79
N PHE A 66 9.52 8.17 -7.59
CA PHE A 66 8.53 7.71 -6.61
C PHE A 66 7.92 6.36 -7.01
N ILE A 67 7.53 6.23 -8.29
CA ILE A 67 6.96 4.97 -8.80
C ILE A 67 7.95 3.83 -8.61
N LYS A 68 9.22 4.06 -8.95
CA LYS A 68 10.26 3.04 -8.78
C LYS A 68 10.44 2.65 -7.32
N GLN A 69 10.41 3.63 -6.42
CA GLN A 69 10.53 3.38 -4.99
C GLN A 69 9.36 2.54 -4.47
N VAL A 70 8.14 2.83 -4.93
CA VAL A 70 6.95 2.05 -4.56
C VAL A 70 7.05 0.62 -5.08
N GLU A 71 7.48 0.44 -6.33
CA GLU A 71 7.66 -0.90 -6.89
C GLU A 71 8.69 -1.71 -6.10
N GLN A 72 9.79 -1.09 -5.71
CA GLN A 72 10.80 -1.73 -4.88
C GLN A 72 10.27 -2.10 -3.50
N SER A 73 9.44 -1.22 -2.90
CA SER A 73 8.83 -1.49 -1.61
C SER A 73 7.87 -2.67 -1.67
N LYS A 74 7.09 -2.77 -2.76
CA LYS A 74 6.17 -3.90 -2.95
C LYS A 74 6.93 -5.22 -3.05
N LYS A 75 8.04 -5.25 -3.78
CA LYS A 75 8.90 -6.43 -3.86
C LYS A 75 9.49 -6.80 -2.50
N TYR A 76 9.91 -5.79 -1.74
CA TYR A 76 10.46 -6.01 -0.41
C TYR A 76 9.43 -6.65 0.53
N LEU A 77 8.19 -6.16 0.48
CA LEU A 77 7.10 -6.75 1.24
C LEU A 77 6.89 -8.21 0.85
N GLU A 78 6.81 -8.50 -0.45
CA GLU A 78 6.62 -9.86 -0.97
C GLU A 78 7.75 -10.79 -0.53
N GLN A 79 8.99 -10.33 -0.55
CA GLN A 79 10.15 -11.11 -0.10
C GLN A 79 10.07 -11.44 1.39
N ASN A 80 9.31 -10.69 2.15
CA ASN A 80 9.10 -10.90 3.57
C ASN A 80 7.74 -11.54 3.87
N GLY A 81 7.08 -12.10 2.86
CA GLY A 81 5.83 -12.82 3.03
C GLY A 81 4.59 -11.96 3.19
N ILE A 82 4.68 -10.66 2.85
CA ILE A 82 3.56 -9.72 2.96
C ILE A 82 3.02 -9.41 1.57
N SER A 83 1.72 -9.62 1.37
CA SER A 83 1.03 -9.27 0.14
C SER A 83 0.17 -8.05 0.36
N CYS A 84 0.42 -6.99 -0.41
CA CYS A 84 -0.38 -5.77 -0.36
C CYS A 84 -0.86 -5.41 -1.76
N SER A 85 -2.07 -4.86 -1.83
CA SER A 85 -2.55 -4.16 -3.01
C SER A 85 -2.12 -2.70 -2.88
N VAL A 86 -1.65 -2.11 -3.98
CA VAL A 86 -1.04 -0.78 -3.94
C VAL A 86 -1.61 0.09 -5.04
N GLY A 87 -1.95 1.32 -4.70
CA GLY A 87 -2.30 2.35 -5.66
C GLY A 87 -1.35 3.53 -5.51
N VAL A 88 -0.96 4.12 -6.64
CA VAL A 88 -0.02 5.25 -6.65
C VAL A 88 -0.66 6.42 -7.37
N SER A 89 -0.50 7.61 -6.78
CA SER A 89 -0.83 8.85 -7.46
C SER A 89 0.32 9.83 -7.26
N TRP A 90 0.46 10.75 -8.21
CA TRP A 90 1.50 11.77 -8.14
C TRP A 90 0.96 13.01 -8.82
N CYS A 91 1.29 14.15 -8.28
CA CYS A 91 0.88 15.41 -8.88
C CYS A 91 1.98 16.45 -8.78
N TYR A 92 2.19 17.14 -9.90
CA TYR A 92 3.09 18.29 -9.97
C TYR A 92 2.39 19.48 -9.32
N ASN A 93 3.06 20.07 -8.34
CA ASN A 93 2.63 21.35 -7.78
C ASN A 93 1.21 21.32 -7.20
N ILE A 94 0.94 20.33 -6.34
CA ILE A 94 -0.40 20.03 -5.87
C ILE A 94 -0.96 21.07 -4.89
N ASN A 95 -2.27 21.33 -4.99
CA ASN A 95 -3.02 22.17 -4.06
C ASN A 95 -3.91 21.36 -3.11
N ASP A 96 -4.33 20.17 -3.51
CA ASP A 96 -5.29 19.35 -2.77
C ASP A 96 -4.78 17.92 -2.59
N VAL A 97 -4.19 17.68 -1.41
CA VAL A 97 -3.65 16.38 -1.06
C VAL A 97 -4.76 15.33 -0.92
N ASP A 98 -5.93 15.73 -0.42
CA ASP A 98 -7.05 14.79 -0.22
C ASP A 98 -7.52 14.17 -1.54
N GLU A 99 -7.56 14.95 -2.60
CA GLU A 99 -7.92 14.44 -3.93
C GLU A 99 -6.87 13.44 -4.43
N LEU A 100 -5.60 13.72 -4.16
CA LEU A 100 -4.51 12.83 -4.55
C LEU A 100 -4.58 11.50 -3.78
N ILE A 101 -4.91 11.56 -2.50
CA ILE A 101 -5.11 10.35 -1.68
C ILE A 101 -6.28 9.52 -2.20
N LYS A 102 -7.39 10.16 -2.57
CA LYS A 102 -8.55 9.48 -3.15
C LYS A 102 -8.19 8.77 -4.46
N GLU A 103 -7.38 9.41 -5.30
CA GLU A 103 -6.93 8.81 -6.55
C GLU A 103 -6.09 7.56 -6.28
N ALA A 104 -5.17 7.62 -5.32
CA ALA A 104 -4.35 6.48 -4.93
C ALA A 104 -5.20 5.34 -4.37
N ASP A 105 -6.19 5.69 -3.53
CA ASP A 105 -7.13 4.72 -2.94
C ASP A 105 -7.92 3.99 -4.03
N THR A 106 -8.44 4.72 -5.02
CA THR A 106 -9.17 4.13 -6.14
C THR A 106 -8.30 3.13 -6.91
N LYS A 107 -7.06 3.49 -7.19
CA LYS A 107 -6.12 2.62 -7.89
C LYS A 107 -5.75 1.38 -7.04
N MET A 108 -5.60 1.57 -5.73
CA MET A 108 -5.36 0.45 -4.81
C MET A 108 -6.55 -0.52 -4.84
N TYR A 109 -7.76 0.02 -4.81
CA TYR A 109 -8.98 -0.80 -4.81
C TYR A 109 -9.08 -1.63 -6.09
N GLU A 110 -8.75 -1.06 -7.25
CA GLU A 110 -8.70 -1.77 -8.52
C GLU A 110 -7.64 -2.88 -8.50
N ASN A 111 -6.48 -2.61 -7.94
CA ASN A 111 -5.41 -3.58 -7.79
C ASN A 111 -5.83 -4.73 -6.88
N LYS A 112 -6.54 -4.41 -5.79
CA LYS A 112 -7.05 -5.41 -4.84
C LYS A 112 -8.10 -6.31 -5.49
N ALA A 113 -9.00 -5.75 -6.29
CA ALA A 113 -10.00 -6.51 -7.03
C ALA A 113 -9.32 -7.51 -7.98
N ASN A 114 -8.29 -7.08 -8.69
CA ASN A 114 -7.51 -7.95 -9.57
C ASN A 114 -6.81 -9.07 -8.80
N PHE A 115 -6.28 -8.78 -7.63
CA PHE A 115 -5.66 -9.80 -6.78
C PHE A 115 -6.65 -10.92 -6.42
N TYR A 116 -7.85 -10.55 -5.95
CA TYR A 116 -8.86 -11.55 -5.55
C TYR A 116 -9.41 -12.31 -6.75
N GLU A 117 -9.58 -11.66 -7.90
CA GLU A 117 -9.99 -12.33 -9.13
C GLU A 117 -8.98 -13.39 -9.54
N ASN A 118 -7.69 -13.07 -9.52
CA ASN A 118 -6.63 -14.01 -9.87
C ASN A 118 -6.55 -15.17 -8.88
N GLU A 119 -6.79 -14.91 -7.59
CA GLU A 119 -6.83 -15.95 -6.57
C GLU A 119 -7.99 -16.92 -6.80
N MET A 120 -9.15 -16.42 -7.17
CA MET A 120 -10.32 -17.27 -7.51
C MET A 120 -10.04 -18.17 -8.71
N VAL A 121 -9.42 -17.62 -9.77
CA VAL A 121 -9.02 -18.40 -10.94
C VAL A 121 -8.04 -19.50 -10.55
N GLY A 122 -7.11 -19.21 -9.65
CA GLY A 122 -6.18 -20.22 -9.13
C GLY A 122 -6.86 -21.34 -8.37
N ILE A 123 -7.94 -21.05 -7.67
CA ILE A 123 -8.72 -22.05 -6.94
C ILE A 123 -9.50 -22.96 -7.90
N GLU A 124 -10.02 -22.42 -8.98
CA GLU A 124 -10.80 -23.17 -9.99
C GLU A 124 -9.94 -24.09 -10.84
N ASN A 125 -8.66 -23.83 -10.92
CA ASN A 125 -7.72 -24.64 -11.69
C ASN A 125 -7.04 -25.67 -10.79
#